data_0d62a3a341362375bb22070489045667
#
_entry.id   0d62a3a341362375bb22070489045667
#
_cell.length_a   1.000
_cell.length_b   1.000
_cell.length_c   1.000
_cell.angle_alpha   90.00
_cell.angle_beta   90.00
_cell.angle_gamma   90.00
#
_symmetry.space_group_name_H-M   'P 1'
#
loop_
_entity.id
_entity.type
_entity.pdbx_description
1 polymer ?
#
loop_
_entity_poly.entity_id
_entity_poly.type
_entity_poly.pdbx_seq_one_letter_code
_entity_poly.pdbx_strand_id
1 'polypeptide(L)'
;MKVNIIHSQHSNNIMCDAEVLNYMLKRFKEKPKISHININNYTCPQSQINIFIESINYSFIRKAKYNVFIPNHQYFSKENIPMLEGIDLILCKTKYSYEVFKDLVEPERIKNIGWRSTDNSNHNLDKTREDWLALYNDHNYQDIQKLIDIWQLDYPTLNLVFSGVPKTGLNKRN
;
A
#
# COMPACT_ATOMS: atom_id res chain seq x y z
N MET A 1 -6.63 23.02 -9.95
CA MET A 1 -6.60 22.36 -8.62
C MET A 1 -5.18 21.92 -8.30
N LYS A 2 -4.72 22.05 -7.01
CA LYS A 2 -3.43 21.54 -6.52
C LYS A 2 -3.67 20.34 -5.61
N VAL A 3 -2.92 19.26 -5.79
CA VAL A 3 -3.01 18.02 -5.00
C VAL A 3 -1.61 17.64 -4.55
N ASN A 4 -1.43 17.38 -3.26
CA ASN A 4 -0.23 16.75 -2.72
C ASN A 4 -0.51 15.27 -2.48
N ILE A 5 0.33 14.39 -3.00
CA ILE A 5 0.38 12.97 -2.65
C ILE A 5 1.52 12.81 -1.65
N ILE A 6 1.18 12.47 -0.41
CA ILE A 6 2.09 12.43 0.74
C ILE A 6 2.35 10.97 1.10
N HIS A 7 3.59 10.55 0.98
CA HIS A 7 3.96 9.15 1.18
C HIS A 7 5.42 8.98 1.61
N SER A 8 5.75 7.80 2.13
CA SER A 8 7.15 7.41 2.36
C SER A 8 7.82 7.09 1.02
N GLN A 9 9.04 7.58 0.82
CA GLN A 9 9.85 7.27 -0.36
C GLN A 9 10.72 6.01 -0.19
N HIS A 10 10.69 5.37 0.97
CA HIS A 10 11.53 4.21 1.28
C HIS A 10 10.85 2.85 1.02
N SER A 11 9.59 2.85 0.61
CA SER A 11 8.84 1.62 0.32
C SER A 11 8.38 1.59 -1.14
N ASN A 12 8.84 0.59 -1.89
CA ASN A 12 8.45 0.39 -3.28
C ASN A 12 6.93 0.23 -3.44
N ASN A 13 6.26 -0.45 -2.51
CA ASN A 13 4.81 -0.65 -2.56
C ASN A 13 4.04 0.67 -2.45
N ILE A 14 4.47 1.55 -1.53
CA ILE A 14 3.86 2.87 -1.34
C ILE A 14 4.10 3.76 -2.56
N MET A 15 5.27 3.66 -3.19
CA MET A 15 5.57 4.37 -4.42
C MET A 15 4.66 3.91 -5.57
N CYS A 16 4.42 2.60 -5.71
CA CYS A 16 3.47 2.07 -6.70
C CYS A 16 2.05 2.61 -6.47
N ASP A 17 1.58 2.66 -5.23
CA ASP A 17 0.28 3.26 -4.90
C ASP A 17 0.21 4.75 -5.28
N ALA A 18 1.28 5.50 -5.01
CA ALA A 18 1.37 6.91 -5.37
C ALA A 18 1.37 7.13 -6.89
N GLU A 19 2.00 6.23 -7.65
CA GLU A 19 1.98 6.26 -9.12
C GLU A 19 0.60 5.95 -9.69
N VAL A 20 -0.11 4.95 -9.14
CA VAL A 20 -1.50 4.64 -9.50
C VAL A 20 -2.39 5.85 -9.29
N LEU A 21 -2.29 6.51 -8.14
CA LEU A 21 -3.04 7.74 -7.87
C LEU A 21 -2.70 8.86 -8.87
N ASN A 22 -1.43 9.08 -9.12
CA ASN A 22 -0.97 10.07 -10.08
C ASN A 22 -1.55 9.81 -11.48
N TYR A 23 -1.55 8.55 -11.92
CA TYR A 23 -2.15 8.14 -13.18
C TYR A 23 -3.65 8.40 -13.20
N MET A 24 -4.38 8.04 -12.14
CA MET A 24 -5.83 8.26 -12.03
C MET A 24 -6.17 9.74 -12.02
N LEU A 25 -5.46 10.55 -11.24
CA LEU A 25 -5.69 11.99 -11.14
C LEU A 25 -5.45 12.73 -12.45
N LYS A 26 -4.48 12.30 -13.26
CA LYS A 26 -4.21 12.87 -14.59
C LYS A 26 -5.33 12.64 -15.60
N ARG A 27 -6.27 11.71 -15.33
CA ARG A 27 -7.43 11.43 -16.19
C ARG A 27 -8.62 12.35 -15.93
N PHE A 28 -8.61 13.14 -14.86
CA PHE A 28 -9.64 14.13 -14.65
C PHE A 28 -9.63 15.19 -15.76
N LYS A 29 -10.82 15.65 -16.16
CA LYS A 29 -11.00 16.66 -17.21
C LYS A 29 -10.17 17.92 -16.91
N GLU A 30 -10.20 18.36 -15.67
CA GLU A 30 -9.36 19.42 -15.15
C GLU A 30 -8.12 18.83 -14.49
N LYS A 31 -7.06 18.62 -15.27
CA LYS A 31 -5.83 18.01 -14.79
C LYS A 31 -5.26 18.75 -13.58
N PRO A 32 -5.20 18.14 -12.39
CA PRO A 32 -4.64 18.78 -11.21
C PRO A 32 -3.12 18.95 -11.35
N LYS A 33 -2.59 20.00 -10.72
CA LYS A 33 -1.13 20.09 -10.47
C LYS A 33 -0.82 19.20 -9.28
N ILE A 34 -0.08 18.11 -9.53
CA ILE A 34 0.26 17.09 -8.53
C ILE A 34 1.69 17.32 -8.04
N SER A 35 1.89 17.21 -6.73
CA SER A 35 3.19 17.22 -6.07
C SER A 35 3.33 15.97 -5.20
N HIS A 36 4.45 15.26 -5.32
CA HIS A 36 4.81 14.15 -4.44
C HIS A 36 5.63 14.68 -3.27
N ILE A 37 5.18 14.43 -2.05
CA ILE A 37 5.78 14.93 -0.82
C ILE A 37 6.21 13.76 0.04
N ASN A 38 7.46 13.76 0.47
CA ASN A 38 7.91 12.79 1.46
C ASN A 38 7.27 13.13 2.81
N ILE A 39 6.66 12.12 3.45
CA ILE A 39 5.99 12.29 4.75
C ILE A 39 6.93 12.77 5.86
N ASN A 40 8.23 12.50 5.72
CA ASN A 40 9.26 12.90 6.69
C ASN A 40 9.83 14.30 6.43
N ASN A 41 9.34 15.03 5.42
CA ASN A 41 9.75 16.41 5.20
C ASN A 41 9.29 17.32 6.35
N TYR A 42 10.06 18.37 6.61
CA TYR A 42 9.68 19.40 7.58
C TYR A 42 8.58 20.35 7.07
N THR A 43 8.41 20.41 5.76
CA THR A 43 7.47 21.33 5.11
C THR A 43 6.63 20.64 4.06
N CYS A 44 5.38 21.09 3.95
CA CYS A 44 4.45 20.66 2.91
C CYS A 44 3.87 21.92 2.24
N PRO A 45 3.90 22.02 0.91
CA PRO A 45 3.31 23.14 0.20
C PRO A 45 1.78 23.18 0.36
N GLN A 46 1.20 24.37 0.35
CA GLN A 46 -0.25 24.51 0.40
C GLN A 46 -0.93 23.95 -0.86
N SER A 47 -2.03 23.23 -0.65
CA SER A 47 -2.82 22.60 -1.71
C SER A 47 -4.33 22.71 -1.43
N GLN A 48 -5.16 22.28 -2.38
CA GLN A 48 -6.58 22.06 -2.14
C GLN A 48 -6.83 20.70 -1.50
N ILE A 49 -6.03 19.69 -1.87
CA ILE A 49 -6.20 18.32 -1.36
C ILE A 49 -4.83 17.76 -0.98
N ASN A 50 -4.73 17.23 0.23
CA ASN A 50 -3.67 16.32 0.63
C ASN A 50 -4.19 14.88 0.58
N ILE A 51 -3.43 13.98 -0.03
CA ILE A 51 -3.71 12.54 -0.02
C ILE A 51 -2.56 11.86 0.71
N PHE A 52 -2.84 11.36 1.90
CA PHE A 52 -1.89 10.61 2.72
C PHE A 52 -1.97 9.13 2.40
N ILE A 53 -0.84 8.48 2.11
CA ILE A 53 -0.77 7.04 1.87
C ILE A 53 -0.09 6.36 3.06
N GLU A 54 -0.79 5.43 3.69
CA GLU A 54 -0.39 4.58 4.82
C GLU A 54 -0.10 5.31 6.14
N SER A 55 0.38 6.54 6.10
CA SER A 55 0.75 7.29 7.30
C SER A 55 0.26 8.74 7.20
N ILE A 56 -0.06 9.34 8.35
CA ILE A 56 -0.51 10.72 8.45
C ILE A 56 0.58 11.55 9.14
N ASN A 57 0.92 12.70 8.56
CA ASN A 57 1.73 13.71 9.23
C ASN A 57 0.80 14.85 9.69
N TYR A 58 0.60 14.95 10.99
CA TYR A 58 -0.33 15.92 11.59
C TYR A 58 -0.02 17.38 11.22
N SER A 59 1.28 17.73 11.09
CA SER A 59 1.69 19.08 10.71
C SER A 59 1.26 19.48 9.29
N PHE A 60 0.95 18.50 8.43
CA PHE A 60 0.54 18.72 7.05
C PHE A 60 -0.99 18.84 6.88
N ILE A 61 -1.78 18.40 7.85
CA ILE A 61 -3.26 18.47 7.78
C ILE A 61 -3.73 19.90 7.52
N ARG A 62 -3.14 20.90 8.20
CA ARG A 62 -3.49 22.31 8.03
C ARG A 62 -2.98 22.96 6.73
N LYS A 63 -2.30 22.17 5.87
CA LYS A 63 -1.74 22.67 4.59
C LYS A 63 -2.66 22.43 3.40
N ALA A 64 -3.84 21.84 3.63
CA ALA A 64 -4.84 21.65 2.58
C ALA A 64 -6.24 21.99 3.09
N LYS A 65 -7.15 22.23 2.12
CA LYS A 65 -8.57 22.42 2.42
C LYS A 65 -9.24 21.07 2.73
N TYR A 66 -8.82 20.01 2.04
CA TYR A 66 -9.33 18.65 2.23
C TYR A 66 -8.17 17.67 2.41
N ASN A 67 -8.34 16.76 3.35
CA ASN A 67 -7.38 15.73 3.68
C ASN A 67 -7.99 14.36 3.43
N VAL A 68 -7.38 13.59 2.55
CA VAL A 68 -7.77 12.23 2.20
C VAL A 68 -6.73 11.28 2.75
N PHE A 69 -7.16 10.16 3.33
CA PHE A 69 -6.28 9.13 3.84
C PHE A 69 -6.55 7.79 3.15
N ILE A 70 -5.50 7.13 2.70
CA ILE A 70 -5.52 5.79 2.12
C ILE A 70 -4.74 4.88 3.07
N PRO A 71 -5.44 4.21 4.02
CA PRO A 71 -4.78 3.41 5.03
C PRO A 71 -4.25 2.07 4.50
N ASN A 72 -3.19 1.61 5.15
CA ASN A 72 -2.88 0.20 5.24
C ASN A 72 -3.16 -0.25 6.69
N HIS A 73 -4.20 -1.06 6.87
CA HIS A 73 -4.67 -1.48 8.19
C HIS A 73 -3.60 -2.25 9.00
N GLN A 74 -2.65 -2.92 8.30
CA GLN A 74 -1.58 -3.69 8.95
C GLN A 74 -0.56 -2.79 9.69
N TYR A 75 -0.41 -1.56 9.23
CA TYR A 75 0.58 -0.61 9.77
C TYR A 75 -0.06 0.56 10.54
N PHE A 76 -1.39 0.61 10.62
CA PHE A 76 -2.08 1.66 11.35
C PHE A 76 -2.12 1.33 12.86
N SER A 77 -1.37 2.10 13.65
CA SER A 77 -1.38 1.99 15.11
C SER A 77 -2.61 2.67 15.72
N LYS A 78 -3.14 2.09 16.83
CA LYS A 78 -4.22 2.70 17.61
C LYS A 78 -3.89 4.10 18.13
N GLU A 79 -2.62 4.39 18.34
CA GLU A 79 -2.12 5.71 18.76
C GLU A 79 -2.39 6.80 17.71
N ASN A 80 -2.59 6.39 16.45
CA ASN A 80 -2.88 7.30 15.34
C ASN A 80 -4.38 7.60 15.16
N ILE A 81 -5.27 6.95 15.92
CA ILE A 81 -6.72 7.19 15.84
C ILE A 81 -7.07 8.68 15.99
N PRO A 82 -6.50 9.45 16.94
CA PRO A 82 -6.80 10.88 17.05
C PRO A 82 -6.46 11.69 15.79
N MET A 83 -5.52 11.23 14.96
CA MET A 83 -5.17 11.92 13.72
C MET A 83 -6.30 11.86 12.67
N LEU A 84 -7.22 10.90 12.80
CA LEU A 84 -8.37 10.75 11.90
C LEU A 84 -9.36 11.90 12.01
N GLU A 85 -9.34 12.67 13.12
CA GLU A 85 -10.18 13.88 13.26
C GLU A 85 -9.88 14.92 12.17
N GLY A 86 -8.62 15.02 11.74
CA GLY A 86 -8.19 15.95 10.70
C GLY A 86 -8.34 15.42 9.27
N ILE A 87 -8.93 14.23 9.09
CA ILE A 87 -9.11 13.58 7.79
C ILE A 87 -10.57 13.72 7.35
N ASP A 88 -10.81 14.30 6.19
CA ASP A 88 -12.17 14.48 5.65
C ASP A 88 -12.71 13.21 4.98
N LEU A 89 -11.83 12.37 4.40
CA LEU A 89 -12.23 11.16 3.71
C LEU A 89 -11.19 10.05 3.81
N ILE A 90 -11.64 8.85 4.18
CA ILE A 90 -10.82 7.63 4.20
C ILE A 90 -11.21 6.77 3.00
N LEU A 91 -10.22 6.42 2.17
CA LEU A 91 -10.39 5.57 1.00
C LEU A 91 -9.73 4.21 1.24
N CYS A 92 -10.54 3.22 1.60
CA CYS A 92 -10.07 1.87 1.87
C CYS A 92 -9.84 1.09 0.59
N LYS A 93 -8.63 0.53 0.42
CA LYS A 93 -8.25 -0.26 -0.76
C LYS A 93 -8.99 -1.61 -0.83
N THR A 94 -9.35 -2.16 0.33
CA THR A 94 -10.00 -3.47 0.45
C THR A 94 -11.21 -3.41 1.37
N LYS A 95 -12.12 -4.37 1.21
CA LYS A 95 -13.26 -4.54 2.11
C LYS A 95 -12.79 -4.77 3.56
N TYR A 96 -11.72 -5.53 3.75
CA TYR A 96 -11.17 -5.77 5.09
C TYR A 96 -10.67 -4.47 5.74
N SER A 97 -9.94 -3.63 5.01
CA SER A 97 -9.54 -2.31 5.51
C SER A 97 -10.75 -1.45 5.87
N TYR A 98 -11.81 -1.49 5.06
CA TYR A 98 -13.06 -0.78 5.36
C TYR A 98 -13.68 -1.26 6.68
N GLU A 99 -13.78 -2.57 6.91
CA GLU A 99 -14.33 -3.13 8.16
C GLU A 99 -13.52 -2.71 9.40
N VAL A 100 -12.20 -2.55 9.27
CA VAL A 100 -11.34 -2.09 10.37
C VAL A 100 -11.58 -0.62 10.72
N PHE A 101 -11.81 0.24 9.72
CA PHE A 101 -11.90 1.69 9.93
C PHE A 101 -13.33 2.24 10.08
N LYS A 102 -14.37 1.50 9.69
CA LYS A 102 -15.75 1.99 9.65
C LYS A 102 -16.31 2.45 10.99
N ASP A 103 -15.83 1.84 12.09
CA ASP A 103 -16.28 2.16 13.46
C ASP A 103 -15.41 3.27 14.11
N LEU A 104 -14.41 3.79 13.40
CA LEU A 104 -13.50 4.82 13.88
C LEU A 104 -13.86 6.23 13.37
N VAL A 105 -14.74 6.33 12.38
CA VAL A 105 -15.15 7.60 11.76
C VAL A 105 -16.62 7.52 11.32
N GLU A 106 -17.22 8.66 11.02
CA GLU A 106 -18.58 8.75 10.51
C GLU A 106 -18.71 8.05 9.13
N PRO A 107 -19.85 7.41 8.83
CA PRO A 107 -20.05 6.62 7.60
C PRO A 107 -19.84 7.40 6.30
N GLU A 108 -20.08 8.71 6.32
CA GLU A 108 -19.89 9.59 5.16
C GLU A 108 -18.41 9.81 4.82
N ARG A 109 -17.55 9.68 5.83
CA ARG A 109 -16.11 9.94 5.73
C ARG A 109 -15.31 8.72 5.32
N ILE A 110 -15.94 7.58 5.05
CA ILE A 110 -15.24 6.36 4.66
C ILE A 110 -15.84 5.71 3.43
N LYS A 111 -14.99 5.24 2.51
CA LYS A 111 -15.42 4.52 1.29
C LYS A 111 -14.48 3.35 1.02
N ASN A 112 -15.09 2.21 0.64
CA ASN A 112 -14.34 1.11 0.02
C ASN A 112 -14.30 1.36 -1.49
N ILE A 113 -13.10 1.59 -2.04
CA ILE A 113 -12.92 1.95 -3.45
C ILE A 113 -12.52 0.76 -4.33
N GLY A 114 -12.08 -0.35 -3.73
CA GLY A 114 -11.48 -1.46 -4.46
C GLY A 114 -10.21 -1.00 -5.20
N TRP A 115 -9.06 -1.47 -4.76
CA TRP A 115 -7.78 -1.07 -5.35
C TRP A 115 -7.33 -2.10 -6.38
N ARG A 116 -6.83 -1.62 -7.51
CA ARG A 116 -6.18 -2.49 -8.51
C ARG A 116 -4.72 -2.08 -8.66
N SER A 117 -3.84 -3.06 -8.72
CA SER A 117 -2.46 -2.84 -9.14
C SER A 117 -2.41 -2.49 -10.64
N THR A 118 -1.28 -1.91 -11.08
CA THR A 118 -0.99 -1.76 -12.51
C THR A 118 -0.94 -3.13 -13.16
N ASP A 119 -1.55 -3.23 -14.34
CA ASP A 119 -1.47 -4.44 -15.16
C ASP A 119 -0.05 -4.56 -15.74
N ASN A 120 0.67 -5.59 -15.31
CA ASN A 120 1.98 -5.96 -15.80
C ASN A 120 1.91 -7.11 -16.83
N SER A 121 0.77 -7.30 -17.49
CA SER A 121 0.50 -8.40 -18.43
C SER A 121 1.41 -8.43 -19.68
N ASN A 122 2.21 -7.37 -19.91
CA ASN A 122 3.17 -7.30 -21.02
C ASN A 122 4.44 -8.16 -20.81
N HIS A 123 4.56 -8.85 -19.68
CA HIS A 123 5.60 -9.85 -19.53
C HIS A 123 5.20 -11.09 -20.35
N ASN A 124 6.01 -11.43 -21.35
CA ASN A 124 5.98 -12.73 -21.99
C ASN A 124 6.33 -13.78 -20.94
N LEU A 125 5.34 -14.17 -20.14
CA LEU A 125 5.50 -15.29 -19.22
C LEU A 125 5.63 -16.53 -20.09
N ASP A 126 6.74 -17.21 -19.97
CA ASP A 126 6.91 -18.54 -20.51
C ASP A 126 5.92 -19.47 -19.80
N LYS A 127 4.78 -19.72 -20.48
CA LYS A 127 3.70 -20.56 -19.95
C LYS A 127 4.06 -22.04 -19.87
N THR A 128 5.27 -22.39 -20.25
CA THR A 128 5.76 -23.79 -20.19
C THR A 128 6.37 -24.13 -18.82
N ARG A 129 6.55 -23.14 -17.92
CA ARG A 129 7.10 -23.39 -16.58
C ARG A 129 5.96 -23.70 -15.59
N GLU A 130 6.08 -24.82 -14.92
CA GLU A 130 5.22 -25.24 -13.81
C GLU A 130 5.80 -24.85 -12.44
N ASP A 131 6.41 -23.66 -12.38
CA ASP A 131 6.96 -23.13 -11.14
C ASP A 131 5.87 -22.44 -10.32
N TRP A 132 5.91 -22.62 -9.01
CA TRP A 132 5.04 -21.93 -8.08
C TRP A 132 5.80 -20.79 -7.43
N LEU A 133 5.18 -19.60 -7.36
CA LEU A 133 5.78 -18.41 -6.79
C LEU A 133 5.27 -18.18 -5.37
N ALA A 134 6.17 -18.20 -4.39
CA ALA A 134 5.89 -17.74 -3.04
C ALA A 134 6.49 -16.35 -2.82
N LEU A 135 5.64 -15.38 -2.43
CA LEU A 135 6.07 -14.05 -2.08
C LEU A 135 6.54 -14.02 -0.63
N TYR A 136 7.78 -13.62 -0.43
CA TYR A 136 8.43 -13.53 0.87
C TYR A 136 8.50 -12.09 1.37
N ASN A 137 8.23 -11.90 2.66
CA ASN A 137 8.58 -10.70 3.41
C ASN A 137 8.84 -11.05 4.90
N ASP A 138 9.40 -10.12 5.65
CA ASP A 138 9.78 -10.34 7.06
C ASP A 138 8.59 -10.67 7.98
N HIS A 139 7.35 -10.35 7.57
CA HIS A 139 6.14 -10.60 8.36
C HIS A 139 5.55 -11.98 8.16
N ASN A 140 5.83 -12.64 7.03
CA ASN A 140 5.29 -13.97 6.72
C ASN A 140 6.35 -15.09 6.78
N TYR A 141 7.50 -14.85 7.43
CA TYR A 141 8.60 -15.80 7.53
C TYR A 141 8.18 -17.19 8.04
N GLN A 142 7.40 -17.22 9.14
CA GLN A 142 6.96 -18.49 9.73
C GLN A 142 6.02 -19.29 8.82
N ASP A 143 5.15 -18.59 8.10
CA ASP A 143 4.22 -19.23 7.15
C ASP A 143 4.95 -19.74 5.92
N ILE A 144 5.96 -18.99 5.45
CA ILE A 144 6.83 -19.44 4.35
C ILE A 144 7.65 -20.67 4.76
N GLN A 145 8.17 -20.72 5.99
CA GLN A 145 8.90 -21.91 6.46
C GLN A 145 7.98 -23.15 6.50
N LYS A 146 6.75 -23.01 7.01
CA LYS A 146 5.76 -24.08 6.98
C LYS A 146 5.42 -24.52 5.55
N LEU A 147 5.29 -23.55 4.63
CA LEU A 147 5.04 -23.84 3.22
C LEU A 147 6.19 -24.67 2.61
N ILE A 148 7.44 -24.32 2.91
CA ILE A 148 8.62 -25.07 2.45
C ILE A 148 8.59 -26.51 2.97
N ASP A 149 8.30 -26.68 4.27
CA ASP A 149 8.28 -27.99 4.91
C ASP A 149 7.19 -28.89 4.28
N ILE A 150 5.99 -28.37 4.08
CA ILE A 150 4.89 -29.07 3.41
C ILE A 150 5.25 -29.38 1.94
N TRP A 151 5.80 -28.38 1.23
CA TRP A 151 6.13 -28.53 -0.19
C TRP A 151 7.15 -29.63 -0.46
N GLN A 152 8.16 -29.73 0.38
CA GLN A 152 9.18 -30.78 0.25
C GLN A 152 8.63 -32.19 0.49
N LEU A 153 7.60 -32.31 1.35
CA LEU A 153 6.97 -33.60 1.65
C LEU A 153 5.98 -34.05 0.57
N ASP A 154 5.12 -33.12 0.13
CA ASP A 154 3.96 -33.46 -0.69
C ASP A 154 4.20 -33.22 -2.19
N TYR A 155 5.14 -32.32 -2.55
CA TYR A 155 5.38 -31.90 -3.93
C TYR A 155 6.86 -31.87 -4.31
N PRO A 156 7.61 -32.95 -4.14
CA PRO A 156 9.08 -32.94 -4.32
C PRO A 156 9.53 -32.70 -5.77
N THR A 157 8.63 -32.88 -6.74
CA THR A 157 8.95 -32.74 -8.18
C THR A 157 8.63 -31.36 -8.74
N LEU A 158 7.95 -30.49 -7.96
CA LEU A 158 7.59 -29.14 -8.39
C LEU A 158 8.57 -28.10 -7.83
N ASN A 159 8.89 -27.11 -8.62
CA ASN A 159 9.76 -26.01 -8.18
C ASN A 159 8.95 -24.95 -7.43
N LEU A 160 9.40 -24.61 -6.22
CA LEU A 160 8.90 -23.47 -5.47
C LEU A 160 9.93 -22.33 -5.55
N VAL A 161 9.54 -21.26 -6.22
CA VAL A 161 10.38 -20.06 -6.43
C VAL A 161 10.00 -19.00 -5.42
N PHE A 162 11.00 -18.46 -4.72
CA PHE A 162 10.80 -17.35 -3.77
C PHE A 162 11.17 -16.02 -4.41
N SER A 163 10.30 -15.03 -4.29
CA SER A 163 10.58 -13.65 -4.62
C SER A 163 10.76 -12.84 -3.34
N GLY A 164 11.92 -12.21 -3.20
CA GLY A 164 12.33 -11.44 -2.03
C GLY A 164 13.71 -11.91 -1.54
N VAL A 165 14.39 -11.07 -0.79
CA VAL A 165 15.69 -11.42 -0.17
C VAL A 165 15.42 -11.68 1.31
N PRO A 166 15.54 -12.93 1.80
CA PRO A 166 15.46 -13.18 3.23
C PRO A 166 16.63 -12.50 3.94
N LYS A 167 16.36 -11.68 4.94
CA LYS A 167 17.40 -11.06 5.78
C LYS A 167 18.12 -12.08 6.67
N THR A 168 17.51 -13.23 6.90
CA THR A 168 18.08 -14.35 7.67
C THR A 168 17.90 -15.64 6.87
N GLY A 169 18.97 -16.40 6.73
CA GLY A 169 19.02 -17.57 5.84
C GLY A 169 17.87 -18.55 6.07
N LEU A 170 17.03 -18.71 5.08
CA LEU A 170 16.20 -19.90 4.94
C LEU A 170 17.13 -21.10 4.83
N ASN A 171 17.04 -22.03 5.77
CA ASN A 171 17.77 -23.27 5.69
C ASN A 171 17.30 -24.07 4.48
N LYS A 172 18.00 -23.93 3.35
CA LYS A 172 17.90 -24.92 2.30
C LYS A 172 18.48 -26.20 2.87
N ARG A 173 17.66 -27.16 3.21
CA ARG A 173 18.12 -28.54 3.35
C ARG A 173 18.49 -28.99 1.94
N ASN A 174 19.80 -29.22 1.74
CA ASN A 174 20.34 -29.88 0.54
C ASN A 174 19.78 -31.29 0.40
#